data_234ff3085a504e9df7fa6e282f8a0122
#
_entry.id   234ff3085a504e9df7fa6e282f8a0122
#
_cell.length_a   1.000
_cell.length_b   1.000
_cell.length_c   1.000
_cell.angle_alpha   90.00
_cell.angle_beta   90.00
_cell.angle_gamma   90.00
#
_symmetry.space_group_name_H-M   'P 1'
#
loop_
_entity.id
_entity.type
_entity.pdbx_description
1 polymer ?
#
loop_
_entity_poly.entity_id
_entity_poly.type
_entity_poly.pdbx_seq_one_letter_code
_entity_poly.pdbx_strand_id
1 'polypeptide(L)'
;HDFFSEHAAHVQADKRELAYEELLIGEGSDWNWWYGPEHHSVNDRDFDELYRKHLANVYQALGAAPPEHLAHPIYAGVARPVYVPQTAYIHPRIEGDLVRYFAWLGAAMYTADRRSGSMHGKQFVLDAVYAGIDERYLYGRMDFADAPPKERCEILVNLEVWPEKAKQAARTLCLEVSCMDGEISAWHLRETATGEVVAGSGQSSGAAELVLRKNFEFKLPLEWLAPQFADTDGASASSSRLRVRFSLWRDRLPIDALPLEGWIELHLLSERELAAFAFAQ
;
A
#
# COMPACT_ATOMS: atom_id res chain seq x y z
N HIS A 1 -10.23 7.91 36.08
CA HIS A 1 -9.60 8.20 37.36
C HIS A 1 -10.67 8.50 38.43
N ASP A 2 -11.58 9.44 38.20
CA ASP A 2 -12.62 9.85 39.16
C ASP A 2 -13.47 8.65 39.59
N PHE A 3 -13.93 7.85 38.64
CA PHE A 3 -14.70 6.64 38.92
C PHE A 3 -13.96 5.66 39.84
N PHE A 4 -12.65 5.43 39.62
CA PHE A 4 -11.84 4.60 40.50
C PHE A 4 -11.78 5.18 41.92
N SER A 5 -11.50 6.46 42.04
CA SER A 5 -11.40 7.14 43.34
C SER A 5 -12.70 7.05 44.19
N GLU A 6 -13.84 7.11 43.52
CA GLU A 6 -15.16 7.03 44.16
C GLU A 6 -15.54 5.61 44.61
N HIS A 7 -15.12 4.56 43.83
CA HIS A 7 -15.61 3.20 44.04
C HIS A 7 -14.58 2.24 44.67
N ALA A 8 -13.28 2.56 44.59
CA ALA A 8 -12.23 1.67 45.05
C ALA A 8 -12.29 1.28 46.54
N ALA A 9 -12.85 2.17 47.39
CA ALA A 9 -13.00 1.91 48.80
C ALA A 9 -14.12 0.88 49.14
N HIS A 10 -15.01 0.62 48.19
CA HIS A 10 -16.19 -0.22 48.38
C HIS A 10 -16.05 -1.65 47.88
N VAL A 11 -14.89 -2.00 47.32
CA VAL A 11 -14.60 -3.34 46.78
C VAL A 11 -13.53 -4.06 47.59
N GLN A 12 -13.41 -5.39 47.40
CA GLN A 12 -12.39 -6.21 48.04
C GLN A 12 -10.99 -5.78 47.61
N ALA A 13 -9.99 -6.03 48.43
CA ALA A 13 -8.63 -5.54 48.22
C ALA A 13 -8.00 -6.06 46.90
N ASP A 14 -8.24 -7.31 46.57
CA ASP A 14 -7.77 -7.96 45.32
C ASP A 14 -8.39 -7.30 44.07
N LYS A 15 -9.66 -6.99 44.09
CA LYS A 15 -10.36 -6.32 43.00
C LYS A 15 -9.92 -4.87 42.85
N ARG A 16 -9.67 -4.20 43.97
CA ARG A 16 -9.13 -2.83 43.97
C ARG A 16 -7.73 -2.78 43.37
N GLU A 17 -6.87 -3.75 43.73
CA GLU A 17 -5.52 -3.86 43.20
C GLU A 17 -5.55 -4.10 41.68
N LEU A 18 -6.38 -5.05 41.22
CA LEU A 18 -6.58 -5.29 39.80
C LEU A 18 -7.08 -4.04 39.06
N ALA A 19 -8.08 -3.35 39.61
CA ALA A 19 -8.60 -2.12 38.98
C ALA A 19 -7.54 -1.02 38.91
N TYR A 20 -6.67 -0.94 39.91
CA TYR A 20 -5.58 0.03 39.95
C TYR A 20 -4.49 -0.29 38.91
N GLU A 21 -4.13 -1.58 38.78
CA GLU A 21 -3.18 -2.04 37.76
C GLU A 21 -3.68 -1.73 36.34
N GLU A 22 -4.94 -2.05 36.05
CA GLU A 22 -5.59 -1.75 34.76
C GLU A 22 -5.65 -0.24 34.48
N LEU A 23 -5.87 0.57 35.51
CA LEU A 23 -5.87 2.04 35.40
C LEU A 23 -4.46 2.55 35.05
N LEU A 24 -3.42 2.06 35.73
CA LEU A 24 -2.03 2.44 35.46
C LEU A 24 -1.60 2.06 34.04
N ILE A 25 -2.04 0.89 33.55
CA ILE A 25 -1.81 0.49 32.17
C ILE A 25 -2.47 1.50 31.22
N GLY A 26 -3.73 1.89 31.47
CA GLY A 26 -4.45 2.88 30.69
C GLY A 26 -3.85 4.30 30.72
N GLU A 27 -3.11 4.66 31.79
CA GLU A 27 -2.41 5.94 31.91
C GLU A 27 -1.02 5.95 31.22
N GLY A 28 -0.59 4.84 30.65
CA GLY A 28 0.68 4.75 29.93
C GLY A 28 0.76 5.76 28.79
N SER A 29 1.89 6.47 28.70
CA SER A 29 2.11 7.51 27.67
C SER A 29 2.04 6.98 26.23
N ASP A 30 2.31 5.69 26.06
CA ASP A 30 2.36 5.04 24.74
C ASP A 30 1.01 5.09 24.01
N TRP A 31 -0.10 4.99 24.76
CA TRP A 31 -1.44 5.09 24.18
C TRP A 31 -1.69 6.45 23.52
N ASN A 32 -1.32 7.54 24.19
CA ASN A 32 -1.51 8.90 23.69
C ASN A 32 -0.65 9.19 22.46
N TRP A 33 0.50 8.56 22.36
CA TRP A 33 1.37 8.66 21.19
C TRP A 33 0.66 8.13 19.92
N TRP A 34 0.01 6.96 20.01
CA TRP A 34 -0.63 6.31 18.88
C TRP A 34 -1.95 6.95 18.44
N TYR A 35 -2.57 7.76 19.29
CA TYR A 35 -3.80 8.51 18.93
C TYR A 35 -3.54 9.84 18.23
N GLY A 36 -2.29 10.25 18.07
CA GLY A 36 -1.91 11.47 17.35
C GLY A 36 -2.16 11.32 15.83
N PRO A 37 -2.57 12.39 15.15
CA PRO A 37 -2.84 12.35 13.70
C PRO A 37 -1.60 12.04 12.85
N GLU A 38 -0.42 12.15 13.46
CA GLU A 38 0.87 11.99 12.80
C GLU A 38 1.44 10.57 12.92
N HIS A 39 0.82 9.73 13.77
CA HIS A 39 1.31 8.41 14.10
C HIS A 39 0.29 7.34 13.69
N HIS A 40 0.58 6.63 12.62
CA HIS A 40 -0.25 5.54 12.12
C HIS A 40 0.57 4.27 12.00
N SER A 41 0.01 3.17 12.48
CA SER A 41 0.58 1.83 12.31
C SER A 41 -0.47 0.83 11.83
N VAL A 42 0.00 -0.31 11.35
CA VAL A 42 -0.89 -1.44 11.01
C VAL A 42 -1.68 -1.92 12.23
N ASN A 43 -1.19 -1.63 13.43
CA ASN A 43 -1.71 -2.13 14.71
C ASN A 43 -2.64 -1.13 15.41
N ASP A 44 -2.94 0.03 14.80
CA ASP A 44 -3.75 1.08 15.44
C ASP A 44 -5.09 0.56 15.98
N ARG A 45 -5.74 -0.35 15.23
CA ARG A 45 -6.99 -0.96 15.64
C ARG A 45 -6.82 -1.86 16.86
N ASP A 46 -5.76 -2.66 16.88
CA ASP A 46 -5.48 -3.60 17.98
C ASP A 46 -5.09 -2.82 19.24
N PHE A 47 -4.32 -1.73 19.08
CA PHE A 47 -4.00 -0.79 20.16
C PHE A 47 -5.26 -0.14 20.73
N ASP A 48 -6.16 0.38 19.88
CA ASP A 48 -7.43 0.99 20.33
C ASP A 48 -8.30 -0.03 21.09
N GLU A 49 -8.42 -1.24 20.55
CA GLU A 49 -9.19 -2.30 21.22
C GLU A 49 -8.58 -2.68 22.58
N LEU A 50 -7.25 -2.82 22.63
CA LEU A 50 -6.54 -3.15 23.87
C LEU A 50 -6.67 -2.03 24.91
N TYR A 51 -6.50 -0.78 24.52
CA TYR A 51 -6.68 0.38 25.39
C TYR A 51 -8.08 0.43 25.99
N ARG A 52 -9.12 0.34 25.16
CA ARG A 52 -10.51 0.32 25.63
C ARG A 52 -10.81 -0.87 26.54
N LYS A 53 -10.18 -2.02 26.28
CA LYS A 53 -10.30 -3.20 27.13
C LYS A 53 -9.72 -2.95 28.52
N HIS A 54 -8.54 -2.36 28.65
CA HIS A 54 -7.95 -2.01 29.94
C HIS A 54 -8.85 -1.02 30.69
N LEU A 55 -9.36 0.01 30.03
CA LEU A 55 -10.32 0.94 30.65
C LEU A 55 -11.62 0.25 31.07
N ALA A 56 -12.16 -0.66 30.26
CA ALA A 56 -13.36 -1.44 30.62
C ALA A 56 -13.12 -2.37 31.82
N ASN A 57 -11.93 -2.97 31.91
CA ASN A 57 -11.54 -3.83 33.02
C ASN A 57 -11.54 -3.09 34.37
N VAL A 58 -11.19 -1.80 34.39
CA VAL A 58 -11.30 -0.97 35.61
C VAL A 58 -12.74 -0.97 36.15
N TYR A 59 -13.74 -0.72 35.28
CA TYR A 59 -15.15 -0.72 35.66
C TYR A 59 -15.61 -2.10 36.15
N GLN A 60 -15.23 -3.15 35.40
CA GLN A 60 -15.61 -4.52 35.74
C GLN A 60 -15.01 -4.97 37.09
N ALA A 61 -13.75 -4.66 37.35
CA ALA A 61 -13.09 -4.99 38.62
C ALA A 61 -13.75 -4.26 39.79
N LEU A 62 -14.25 -3.05 39.59
CA LEU A 62 -14.99 -2.28 40.56
C LEU A 62 -16.50 -2.66 40.66
N GLY A 63 -16.94 -3.69 39.89
CA GLY A 63 -18.29 -4.23 39.93
C GLY A 63 -19.35 -3.40 39.16
N ALA A 64 -18.92 -2.54 38.24
CA ALA A 64 -19.78 -1.71 37.42
C ALA A 64 -19.72 -2.11 35.93
N ALA A 65 -20.78 -1.78 35.19
CA ALA A 65 -20.77 -1.91 33.75
C ALA A 65 -19.91 -0.79 33.10
N PRO A 66 -19.04 -1.13 32.13
CA PRO A 66 -18.30 -0.10 31.38
C PRO A 66 -19.25 0.86 30.67
N PRO A 67 -18.91 2.15 30.57
CA PRO A 67 -19.70 3.11 29.79
C PRO A 67 -19.79 2.72 28.31
N GLU A 68 -20.92 3.00 27.68
CA GLU A 68 -21.21 2.63 26.29
C GLU A 68 -20.14 3.15 25.31
N HIS A 69 -19.59 4.35 25.55
CA HIS A 69 -18.56 4.91 24.67
C HIS A 69 -17.28 4.06 24.59
N LEU A 70 -16.99 3.21 25.57
CA LEU A 70 -15.86 2.26 25.50
C LEU A 70 -16.15 1.07 24.56
N ALA A 71 -17.38 0.86 24.13
CA ALA A 71 -17.73 -0.11 23.10
C ALA A 71 -17.37 0.38 21.69
N HIS A 72 -17.20 1.69 21.51
CA HIS A 72 -16.90 2.30 20.22
C HIS A 72 -15.40 2.63 20.11
N PRO A 73 -14.77 2.43 18.94
CA PRO A 73 -13.39 2.84 18.72
C PRO A 73 -13.18 4.33 19.01
N ILE A 74 -12.19 4.64 19.84
CA ILE A 74 -11.71 6.01 20.07
C ILE A 74 -10.98 6.50 18.81
N TYR A 75 -10.21 5.59 18.24
CA TYR A 75 -9.60 5.78 16.95
C TYR A 75 -10.70 5.75 15.88
N ALA A 76 -11.25 6.90 15.60
CA ALA A 76 -12.04 7.11 14.38
C ALA A 76 -11.07 7.05 13.20
N GLY A 77 -10.62 5.83 12.85
CA GLY A 77 -9.58 5.61 11.87
C GLY A 77 -9.69 6.62 10.74
N VAL A 78 -8.66 7.44 10.58
CA VAL A 78 -8.46 8.10 9.29
C VAL A 78 -8.41 6.92 8.32
N ALA A 79 -9.47 6.74 7.55
CA ALA A 79 -9.50 5.70 6.54
C ALA A 79 -8.22 5.88 5.75
N ARG A 80 -7.35 4.84 5.70
CA ARG A 80 -6.17 4.91 4.84
C ARG A 80 -6.70 5.41 3.50
N PRO A 81 -6.14 6.47 2.95
CA PRO A 81 -6.62 6.93 1.66
C PRO A 81 -6.52 5.76 0.70
N VAL A 82 -7.63 5.39 0.09
CA VAL A 82 -7.67 4.29 -0.89
C VAL A 82 -6.69 4.59 -2.03
N TYR A 83 -6.49 5.85 -2.34
CA TYR A 83 -5.57 6.32 -3.37
C TYR A 83 -4.81 7.57 -2.92
N VAL A 84 -3.50 7.55 -3.13
CA VAL A 84 -2.60 8.71 -3.00
C VAL A 84 -1.90 8.89 -4.32
N PRO A 85 -1.96 10.07 -4.97
CA PRO A 85 -1.24 10.33 -6.21
C PRO A 85 0.27 10.44 -5.98
N GLN A 86 1.05 10.28 -7.04
CA GLN A 86 2.49 10.53 -6.99
C GLN A 86 2.75 12.04 -6.74
N THR A 87 3.64 12.34 -5.79
CA THR A 87 3.99 13.70 -5.39
C THR A 87 5.44 14.07 -5.66
N ALA A 88 6.33 13.09 -5.83
CA ALA A 88 7.75 13.29 -6.06
C ALA A 88 8.36 12.13 -6.87
N TYR A 89 9.56 12.33 -7.40
CA TYR A 89 10.38 11.25 -7.90
C TYR A 89 10.80 10.31 -6.79
N ILE A 90 10.95 9.04 -7.12
CA ILE A 90 11.36 8.01 -6.16
C ILE A 90 12.56 7.24 -6.69
N HIS A 91 13.44 6.82 -5.78
CA HIS A 91 14.66 6.07 -6.11
C HIS A 91 14.80 4.85 -5.19
N PRO A 92 13.81 3.94 -5.14
CA PRO A 92 13.89 2.77 -4.28
C PRO A 92 14.96 1.79 -4.79
N ARG A 93 15.60 1.09 -3.84
CA ARG A 93 16.33 -0.13 -4.17
C ARG A 93 15.34 -1.28 -4.24
N ILE A 94 15.47 -2.11 -5.25
CA ILE A 94 14.60 -3.27 -5.49
C ILE A 94 15.14 -4.44 -4.65
N GLU A 95 14.57 -4.63 -3.46
CA GLU A 95 15.05 -5.61 -2.47
C GLU A 95 13.98 -6.67 -2.12
N GLY A 96 12.69 -6.33 -2.25
CA GLY A 96 11.55 -7.23 -2.09
C GLY A 96 11.22 -7.65 -0.65
N ASP A 97 12.03 -7.30 0.35
CA ASP A 97 11.84 -7.71 1.74
C ASP A 97 12.08 -6.59 2.75
N LEU A 98 12.92 -5.64 2.45
CA LEU A 98 13.27 -4.53 3.32
C LEU A 98 12.68 -3.22 2.82
N VAL A 99 11.49 -2.87 3.34
CA VAL A 99 10.90 -1.58 3.00
C VAL A 99 11.50 -0.51 3.88
N ARG A 100 12.35 0.32 3.28
CA ARG A 100 12.80 1.55 3.93
C ARG A 100 11.68 2.58 3.82
N TYR A 101 11.24 3.10 4.95
CA TYR A 101 10.11 4.04 5.05
C TYR A 101 10.15 5.16 4.00
N PHE A 102 11.33 5.76 3.78
CA PHE A 102 11.48 6.88 2.83
C PHE A 102 11.67 6.46 1.36
N ALA A 103 11.89 5.18 1.08
CA ALA A 103 12.23 4.75 -0.28
C ALA A 103 11.05 4.87 -1.26
N TRP A 104 9.83 4.73 -0.75
CA TRP A 104 8.59 4.84 -1.53
C TRP A 104 7.79 6.10 -1.19
N LEU A 105 8.37 7.00 -0.40
CA LEU A 105 7.75 8.30 -0.11
C LEU A 105 7.68 9.12 -1.40
N GLY A 106 6.50 9.62 -1.72
CA GLY A 106 6.23 10.32 -2.97
C GLY A 106 5.70 9.44 -4.10
N ALA A 107 5.71 8.11 -3.97
CA ALA A 107 5.05 7.22 -4.92
C ALA A 107 3.52 7.39 -4.88
N ALA A 108 2.87 7.12 -6.00
CA ALA A 108 1.43 6.86 -5.99
C ALA A 108 1.18 5.54 -5.27
N MET A 109 0.11 5.48 -4.46
CA MET A 109 -0.26 4.32 -3.66
C MET A 109 -1.76 4.06 -3.79
N TYR A 110 -2.13 2.80 -3.89
CA TYR A 110 -3.51 2.33 -3.76
C TYR A 110 -3.58 1.20 -2.75
N THR A 111 -4.44 1.32 -1.74
CA THR A 111 -4.65 0.29 -0.72
C THR A 111 -5.98 -0.41 -0.92
N ALA A 112 -6.02 -1.71 -0.62
CA ALA A 112 -7.27 -2.46 -0.63
C ALA A 112 -8.23 -1.92 0.44
N ASP A 113 -9.42 -1.48 0.02
CA ASP A 113 -10.48 -1.14 0.97
C ASP A 113 -11.15 -2.42 1.46
N ARG A 114 -10.70 -2.90 2.61
CA ARG A 114 -11.23 -4.12 3.24
C ARG A 114 -12.67 -3.95 3.77
N ARG A 115 -13.21 -2.73 3.77
CA ARG A 115 -14.55 -2.44 4.27
C ARG A 115 -15.66 -2.76 3.27
N SER A 116 -15.35 -2.75 1.99
CA SER A 116 -16.35 -2.95 0.92
C SER A 116 -16.74 -4.40 0.66
N GLY A 117 -16.18 -5.37 1.40
CA GLY A 117 -16.36 -6.80 1.15
C GLY A 117 -17.15 -7.58 2.21
N SER A 118 -17.90 -6.92 3.09
CA SER A 118 -18.46 -7.55 4.31
C SER A 118 -19.53 -8.62 4.13
N MET A 119 -20.03 -8.87 2.94
CA MET A 119 -21.12 -9.87 2.77
C MET A 119 -20.66 -11.29 2.40
N HIS A 120 -19.42 -11.51 1.95
CA HIS A 120 -18.95 -12.83 1.53
C HIS A 120 -17.43 -13.00 1.71
N GLY A 121 -16.86 -12.79 2.89
CA GLY A 121 -15.54 -13.30 3.29
C GLY A 121 -14.43 -13.31 2.22
N LYS A 122 -14.36 -12.30 1.32
CA LYS A 122 -13.34 -12.23 0.28
C LYS A 122 -11.98 -12.06 0.97
N GLN A 123 -11.16 -13.09 0.96
CA GLN A 123 -9.78 -12.95 1.38
C GLN A 123 -9.06 -12.10 0.34
N PHE A 124 -8.69 -10.89 0.73
CA PHE A 124 -7.79 -10.05 -0.08
C PHE A 124 -6.40 -10.66 0.00
N VAL A 125 -5.83 -10.96 -1.14
CA VAL A 125 -4.43 -11.45 -1.24
C VAL A 125 -3.47 -10.27 -1.32
N LEU A 126 -3.91 -9.17 -1.95
CA LEU A 126 -3.16 -7.94 -2.08
C LEU A 126 -3.58 -6.95 -0.97
N ASP A 127 -2.59 -6.27 -0.38
CA ASP A 127 -2.81 -5.22 0.63
C ASP A 127 -2.69 -3.83 0.02
N ALA A 128 -1.63 -3.58 -0.72
CA ALA A 128 -1.37 -2.31 -1.36
C ALA A 128 -0.55 -2.46 -2.64
N VAL A 129 -0.64 -1.48 -3.52
CA VAL A 129 0.25 -1.34 -4.68
C VAL A 129 0.78 0.08 -4.77
N TYR A 130 2.01 0.19 -5.22
CA TYR A 130 2.70 1.46 -5.38
C TYR A 130 3.25 1.56 -6.80
N ALA A 131 3.24 2.76 -7.34
CA ALA A 131 3.90 3.08 -8.59
C ALA A 131 4.51 4.49 -8.54
N GLY A 132 5.64 4.67 -9.17
CA GLY A 132 6.30 5.97 -9.25
C GLY A 132 7.41 5.96 -10.30
N ILE A 133 7.90 7.12 -10.62
CA ILE A 133 8.95 7.31 -11.63
C ILE A 133 10.12 8.14 -11.08
N ASP A 134 11.23 8.02 -11.77
CA ASP A 134 12.30 9.03 -11.84
C ASP A 134 12.53 9.45 -13.31
N GLU A 135 13.68 10.04 -13.63
CA GLU A 135 14.02 10.47 -14.99
C GLU A 135 14.14 9.31 -15.99
N ARG A 136 14.39 8.09 -15.52
CA ARG A 136 14.78 6.94 -16.34
C ARG A 136 13.91 5.72 -16.17
N TYR A 137 13.29 5.57 -15.00
CA TYR A 137 12.67 4.31 -14.60
C TYR A 137 11.25 4.49 -14.12
N LEU A 138 10.43 3.51 -14.43
CA LEU A 138 9.20 3.19 -13.71
C LEU A 138 9.53 2.21 -12.59
N TYR A 139 9.04 2.50 -11.41
CA TYR A 139 9.09 1.62 -10.24
C TYR A 139 7.68 1.16 -9.89
N GLY A 140 7.56 -0.10 -9.50
CA GLY A 140 6.31 -0.64 -9.00
C GLY A 140 6.54 -1.61 -7.85
N ARG A 141 5.56 -1.66 -6.94
CA ARG A 141 5.57 -2.55 -5.79
C ARG A 141 4.16 -3.06 -5.54
N MET A 142 4.07 -4.33 -5.18
CA MET A 142 2.85 -5.01 -4.76
C MET A 142 3.09 -5.64 -3.39
N ASP A 143 2.31 -5.22 -2.41
CA ASP A 143 2.32 -5.77 -1.07
C ASP A 143 1.21 -6.82 -0.96
N PHE A 144 1.57 -7.94 -0.34
CA PHE A 144 0.63 -9.03 -0.05
C PHE A 144 0.07 -8.86 1.37
N ALA A 145 -1.17 -9.27 1.58
CA ALA A 145 -1.83 -9.20 2.88
C ALA A 145 -1.12 -10.05 3.95
N ASP A 146 -0.59 -11.21 3.52
CA ASP A 146 0.20 -12.10 4.37
C ASP A 146 1.58 -12.35 3.73
N ALA A 147 1.65 -13.25 2.76
CA ALA A 147 2.87 -13.59 2.03
C ALA A 147 2.54 -13.88 0.56
N PRO A 148 3.53 -13.77 -0.34
CA PRO A 148 3.35 -14.19 -1.72
C PRO A 148 2.90 -15.64 -1.80
N PRO A 149 2.00 -15.98 -2.75
CA PRO A 149 1.60 -17.36 -2.98
C PRO A 149 2.82 -18.24 -3.32
N LYS A 150 2.90 -19.42 -2.68
CA LYS A 150 3.93 -20.41 -3.00
C LYS A 150 3.57 -21.26 -4.21
N GLU A 151 2.28 -21.45 -4.45
CA GLU A 151 1.81 -22.15 -5.64
C GLU A 151 2.13 -21.34 -6.89
N ARG A 152 2.14 -22.05 -8.04
CA ARG A 152 2.31 -21.39 -9.32
C ARG A 152 1.29 -20.26 -9.50
N CYS A 153 1.78 -19.07 -9.75
CA CYS A 153 0.95 -17.91 -10.02
C CYS A 153 1.61 -16.98 -11.04
N GLU A 154 0.83 -16.05 -11.55
CA GLU A 154 1.29 -15.04 -12.50
C GLU A 154 0.92 -13.65 -11.94
N ILE A 155 1.89 -12.74 -11.93
CA ILE A 155 1.67 -11.33 -11.66
C ILE A 155 1.64 -10.61 -12.99
N LEU A 156 0.55 -9.89 -13.26
CA LEU A 156 0.42 -9.06 -14.44
C LEU A 156 0.38 -7.59 -14.03
N VAL A 157 1.27 -6.80 -14.64
CA VAL A 157 1.23 -5.33 -14.50
C VAL A 157 0.87 -4.74 -15.86
N ASN A 158 -0.35 -4.26 -15.97
CA ASN A 158 -0.83 -3.60 -17.17
C ASN A 158 -0.41 -2.13 -17.18
N LEU A 159 0.11 -1.67 -18.30
CA LEU A 159 0.66 -0.36 -18.51
C LEU A 159 0.02 0.28 -19.74
N GLU A 160 -0.47 1.51 -19.60
CA GLU A 160 -1.00 2.29 -20.73
C GLU A 160 -0.29 3.65 -20.79
N VAL A 161 0.27 3.97 -21.95
CA VAL A 161 0.86 5.29 -22.20
C VAL A 161 -0.17 6.18 -22.88
N TRP A 162 -0.52 7.29 -22.23
CA TRP A 162 -1.52 8.25 -22.69
C TRP A 162 -0.87 9.60 -22.99
N PRO A 163 -0.79 10.03 -24.25
CA PRO A 163 -0.44 11.41 -24.58
C PRO A 163 -1.48 12.38 -24.01
N GLU A 164 -1.07 13.59 -23.62
CA GLU A 164 -1.91 14.55 -22.87
C GLU A 164 -3.29 14.83 -23.50
N LYS A 165 -3.37 14.91 -24.81
CA LYS A 165 -4.61 15.26 -25.53
C LYS A 165 -5.24 14.07 -26.26
N ALA A 166 -4.72 12.86 -26.07
CA ALA A 166 -5.23 11.70 -26.76
C ALA A 166 -6.52 11.18 -26.13
N LYS A 167 -7.41 10.67 -26.97
CA LYS A 167 -8.65 10.01 -26.54
C LYS A 167 -8.48 8.51 -26.30
N GLN A 168 -7.31 7.96 -26.60
CA GLN A 168 -6.95 6.55 -26.43
C GLN A 168 -5.49 6.43 -26.09
N ALA A 169 -5.10 5.30 -25.48
CA ALA A 169 -3.70 4.99 -25.22
C ALA A 169 -2.92 4.92 -26.53
N ALA A 170 -1.73 5.53 -26.56
CA ALA A 170 -0.82 5.41 -27.70
C ALA A 170 -0.13 4.05 -27.70
N ARG A 171 0.06 3.44 -26.51
CA ARG A 171 0.71 2.17 -26.34
C ARG A 171 0.17 1.45 -25.12
N THR A 172 0.00 0.14 -25.24
CA THR A 172 -0.45 -0.74 -24.16
C THR A 172 0.53 -1.89 -24.00
N LEU A 173 1.06 -2.08 -22.80
CA LEU A 173 2.03 -3.13 -22.48
C LEU A 173 1.53 -3.93 -21.27
N CYS A 174 2.03 -5.16 -21.16
CA CYS A 174 1.85 -6.00 -19.98
C CYS A 174 3.20 -6.55 -19.54
N LEU A 175 3.56 -6.32 -18.29
CA LEU A 175 4.64 -7.04 -17.63
C LEU A 175 4.03 -8.33 -17.07
N GLU A 176 4.41 -9.45 -17.66
CA GLU A 176 3.99 -10.80 -17.30
C GLU A 176 5.10 -11.45 -16.48
N VAL A 177 4.82 -11.80 -15.22
CA VAL A 177 5.79 -12.40 -14.30
C VAL A 177 5.25 -13.74 -13.82
N SER A 178 5.93 -14.81 -14.20
CA SER A 178 5.62 -16.18 -13.74
C SER A 178 6.36 -16.47 -12.45
N CYS A 179 5.62 -16.94 -11.45
CA CYS A 179 6.13 -17.24 -10.10
C CYS A 179 5.88 -18.71 -9.75
N MET A 180 6.82 -19.30 -9.04
CA MET A 180 6.76 -20.66 -8.51
C MET A 180 7.54 -20.71 -7.20
N ASP A 181 6.99 -21.35 -6.17
CA ASP A 181 7.64 -21.50 -4.86
C ASP A 181 8.05 -20.17 -4.19
N GLY A 182 7.33 -19.07 -4.51
CA GLY A 182 7.64 -17.74 -4.02
C GLY A 182 8.82 -17.05 -4.72
N GLU A 183 9.27 -17.58 -5.85
CA GLU A 183 10.35 -17.01 -6.66
C GLU A 183 9.87 -16.69 -8.09
N ILE A 184 10.54 -15.72 -8.72
CA ILE A 184 10.30 -15.40 -10.12
C ILE A 184 11.01 -16.44 -11.00
N SER A 185 10.24 -17.20 -11.78
CA SER A 185 10.77 -18.18 -12.72
C SER A 185 11.06 -17.60 -14.11
N ALA A 186 10.22 -16.66 -14.56
CA ALA A 186 10.39 -15.94 -15.83
C ALA A 186 9.60 -14.65 -15.82
N TRP A 187 9.98 -13.70 -16.67
CA TRP A 187 9.20 -12.50 -16.92
C TRP A 187 9.34 -12.02 -18.38
N HIS A 188 8.31 -11.35 -18.88
CA HIS A 188 8.29 -10.71 -20.19
C HIS A 188 7.52 -9.40 -20.12
N LEU A 189 8.07 -8.36 -20.74
CA LEU A 189 7.34 -7.14 -21.07
C LEU A 189 6.85 -7.26 -22.51
N ARG A 190 5.54 -7.30 -22.70
CA ARG A 190 4.92 -7.53 -23.99
C ARG A 190 4.03 -6.37 -24.39
N GLU A 191 4.08 -5.98 -25.66
CA GLU A 191 3.10 -5.06 -26.21
C GLU A 191 1.78 -5.80 -26.47
N THR A 192 0.70 -5.35 -25.87
CA THR A 192 -0.58 -6.07 -25.90
C THR A 192 -1.22 -6.10 -27.29
N ALA A 193 -1.05 -5.01 -28.06
CA ALA A 193 -1.66 -4.88 -29.39
C ALA A 193 -1.01 -5.78 -30.44
N THR A 194 0.31 -5.92 -30.40
CA THR A 194 1.09 -6.69 -31.39
C THR A 194 1.49 -8.08 -30.91
N GLY A 195 1.51 -8.29 -29.58
CA GLY A 195 2.07 -9.49 -28.95
C GLY A 195 3.60 -9.52 -28.95
N GLU A 196 4.26 -8.44 -29.40
CA GLU A 196 5.72 -8.36 -29.44
C GLU A 196 6.33 -8.31 -28.05
N VAL A 197 7.41 -9.05 -27.82
CA VAL A 197 8.18 -9.02 -26.59
C VAL A 197 9.21 -7.90 -26.66
N VAL A 198 9.03 -6.88 -25.84
CA VAL A 198 9.92 -5.71 -25.72
C VAL A 198 11.18 -6.08 -24.93
N ALA A 199 11.01 -6.86 -23.85
CA ALA A 199 12.10 -7.31 -22.99
C ALA A 199 11.67 -8.56 -22.20
N GLY A 200 12.62 -9.32 -21.64
CA GLY A 200 12.30 -10.50 -20.84
C GLY A 200 13.50 -11.19 -20.22
N SER A 201 13.23 -12.24 -19.44
CA SER A 201 14.24 -13.12 -18.85
C SER A 201 15.15 -13.67 -19.94
N GLY A 202 16.46 -13.64 -19.69
CA GLY A 202 17.47 -14.18 -20.64
C GLY A 202 17.92 -13.20 -21.72
N GLN A 203 17.28 -12.06 -21.88
CA GLN A 203 17.84 -10.96 -22.66
C GLN A 203 18.73 -10.12 -21.73
N SER A 204 19.97 -9.85 -22.15
CA SER A 204 21.00 -9.19 -21.34
C SER A 204 20.68 -7.70 -21.10
N SER A 205 19.66 -7.39 -20.37
CA SER A 205 19.39 -6.02 -19.99
C SER A 205 19.48 -5.88 -18.48
N GLY A 206 20.66 -5.58 -17.96
CA GLY A 206 20.84 -5.12 -16.58
C GLY A 206 20.12 -3.82 -16.26
N ALA A 207 19.26 -3.35 -17.15
CA ALA A 207 18.46 -2.16 -16.99
C ALA A 207 17.17 -2.40 -16.19
N ALA A 208 16.55 -3.59 -16.26
CA ALA A 208 15.38 -3.95 -15.48
C ALA A 208 15.75 -4.81 -14.27
N GLU A 209 15.08 -4.56 -13.16
CA GLU A 209 15.22 -5.37 -11.94
C GLU A 209 13.83 -5.79 -11.47
N LEU A 210 13.66 -7.08 -11.15
CA LEU A 210 12.43 -7.62 -10.59
C LEU A 210 12.80 -8.54 -9.42
N VAL A 211 12.13 -8.38 -8.29
CA VAL A 211 12.35 -9.20 -7.10
C VAL A 211 11.01 -9.57 -6.48
N LEU A 212 10.84 -10.83 -6.11
CA LEU A 212 9.74 -11.34 -5.31
C LEU A 212 10.31 -11.98 -4.05
N ARG A 213 9.94 -11.45 -2.89
CA ARG A 213 10.25 -12.01 -1.57
C ARG A 213 9.05 -11.85 -0.66
N LYS A 214 9.05 -10.88 0.25
CA LYS A 214 7.85 -10.50 1.02
C LYS A 214 6.89 -9.68 0.17
N ASN A 215 7.46 -8.84 -0.70
CA ASN A 215 6.75 -8.00 -1.66
C ASN A 215 7.27 -8.31 -3.06
N PHE A 216 6.46 -8.03 -4.06
CA PHE A 216 6.93 -7.96 -5.44
C PHE A 216 7.35 -6.54 -5.74
N GLU A 217 8.57 -6.35 -6.20
CA GLU A 217 9.10 -5.04 -6.60
C GLU A 217 9.73 -5.14 -7.98
N PHE A 218 9.59 -4.06 -8.76
CA PHE A 218 10.25 -3.98 -10.06
C PHE A 218 10.72 -2.57 -10.39
N LYS A 219 11.70 -2.52 -11.29
CA LYS A 219 12.20 -1.33 -11.96
C LYS A 219 12.31 -1.61 -13.45
N LEU A 220 11.68 -0.76 -14.28
CA LEU A 220 11.69 -0.86 -15.75
C LEU A 220 12.16 0.46 -16.37
N PRO A 221 13.03 0.44 -17.41
CA PRO A 221 13.38 1.64 -18.16
C PRO A 221 12.16 2.32 -18.79
N LEU A 222 11.99 3.63 -18.60
CA LEU A 222 10.93 4.40 -19.23
C LEU A 222 11.05 4.42 -20.76
N GLU A 223 12.26 4.32 -21.31
CA GLU A 223 12.51 4.22 -22.76
C GLU A 223 11.80 3.03 -23.42
N TRP A 224 11.58 1.94 -22.66
CA TRP A 224 10.83 0.78 -23.15
C TRP A 224 9.33 1.02 -23.22
N LEU A 225 8.83 1.93 -22.41
CA LEU A 225 7.40 2.24 -22.27
C LEU A 225 7.01 3.44 -23.14
N ALA A 226 7.78 4.50 -23.02
CA ALA A 226 7.55 5.79 -23.67
C ALA A 226 8.87 6.33 -24.24
N PRO A 227 9.34 5.80 -25.41
CA PRO A 227 10.61 6.20 -26.01
C PRO A 227 10.73 7.70 -26.22
N GLN A 228 9.62 8.38 -26.54
CA GLN A 228 9.56 9.83 -26.74
C GLN A 228 9.86 10.64 -25.46
N PHE A 229 9.81 10.03 -24.28
CA PHE A 229 10.16 10.70 -23.03
C PHE A 229 11.68 10.72 -22.80
N ALA A 230 12.40 9.74 -23.34
CA ALA A 230 13.85 9.62 -23.20
C ALA A 230 14.63 10.60 -24.10
N ASP A 231 14.02 11.05 -25.21
CA ASP A 231 14.69 11.88 -26.24
C ASP A 231 14.57 13.38 -26.01
N THR A 232 13.91 13.83 -24.95
CA THR A 232 13.71 15.27 -24.69
C THR A 232 14.72 15.84 -23.71
N ASP A 233 15.77 16.46 -24.24
CA ASP A 233 16.58 17.47 -23.54
C ASP A 233 15.68 18.66 -23.10
N GLY A 234 14.87 18.46 -22.09
CA GLY A 234 14.20 19.52 -21.32
C GLY A 234 13.25 20.49 -22.03
N ALA A 235 12.97 20.31 -23.32
CA ALA A 235 12.10 21.20 -24.08
C ALA A 235 10.84 20.46 -24.52
N SER A 236 9.73 20.73 -23.80
CA SER A 236 8.36 20.36 -24.16
C SER A 236 8.08 18.85 -24.29
N ALA A 237 8.36 18.10 -23.25
CA ALA A 237 7.66 16.86 -23.05
C ALA A 237 6.17 17.22 -22.86
N SER A 238 5.36 17.00 -23.90
CA SER A 238 3.91 17.04 -23.76
C SER A 238 3.57 16.11 -22.60
N SER A 239 2.84 16.58 -21.61
CA SER A 239 2.52 15.88 -20.38
C SER A 239 1.80 14.56 -20.69
N SER A 240 2.59 13.50 -20.91
CA SER A 240 2.07 12.15 -21.10
C SER A 240 1.76 11.54 -19.73
N ARG A 241 0.75 10.69 -19.68
CA ARG A 241 0.38 9.94 -18.48
C ARG A 241 0.67 8.47 -18.69
N LEU A 242 1.18 7.83 -17.65
CA LEU A 242 1.32 6.40 -17.57
C LEU A 242 0.28 5.87 -16.58
N ARG A 243 -0.51 4.89 -17.00
CA ARG A 243 -1.49 4.21 -16.16
C ARG A 243 -0.98 2.84 -15.80
N VAL A 244 -1.09 2.47 -14.55
CA VAL A 244 -0.58 1.21 -14.01
C VAL A 244 -1.69 0.48 -13.26
N ARG A 245 -1.83 -0.82 -13.51
CA ARG A 245 -2.74 -1.71 -12.80
C ARG A 245 -2.09 -3.05 -12.56
N PHE A 246 -2.22 -3.57 -11.35
CA PHE A 246 -1.64 -4.83 -10.91
C PHE A 246 -2.73 -5.89 -10.78
N SER A 247 -2.40 -7.12 -11.12
CA SER A 247 -3.28 -8.27 -10.88
C SER A 247 -2.48 -9.54 -10.63
N LEU A 248 -3.04 -10.41 -9.79
CA LEU A 248 -2.51 -11.71 -9.44
C LEU A 248 -3.42 -12.79 -10.01
N TRP A 249 -2.83 -13.78 -10.69
CA TRP A 249 -3.55 -14.83 -11.42
C TRP A 249 -3.06 -16.21 -11.02
N ARG A 250 -3.96 -17.18 -11.03
CA ARG A 250 -3.67 -18.61 -10.87
C ARG A 250 -4.53 -19.39 -11.82
N ASP A 251 -3.93 -20.33 -12.56
CA ASP A 251 -4.63 -21.20 -13.51
C ASP A 251 -5.52 -20.42 -14.50
N ARG A 252 -5.03 -19.28 -14.98
CA ARG A 252 -5.75 -18.33 -15.87
C ARG A 252 -6.97 -17.66 -15.24
N LEU A 253 -7.14 -17.75 -13.94
CA LEU A 253 -8.20 -17.06 -13.21
C LEU A 253 -7.60 -15.91 -12.38
N PRO A 254 -8.21 -14.71 -12.41
CA PRO A 254 -7.78 -13.63 -11.55
C PRO A 254 -8.10 -13.96 -10.09
N ILE A 255 -7.10 -13.90 -9.24
CA ILE A 255 -7.22 -14.07 -7.79
C ILE A 255 -7.57 -12.74 -7.14
N ASP A 256 -6.79 -11.70 -7.49
CA ASP A 256 -6.95 -10.36 -6.94
C ASP A 256 -6.37 -9.31 -7.88
N ALA A 257 -6.79 -8.05 -7.75
CA ALA A 257 -6.30 -6.94 -8.55
C ALA A 257 -6.43 -5.62 -7.79
N LEU A 258 -5.45 -4.73 -7.96
CA LEU A 258 -5.45 -3.36 -7.47
C LEU A 258 -4.95 -2.39 -8.57
N PRO A 259 -5.55 -1.21 -8.72
CA PRO A 259 -6.82 -0.80 -8.12
C PRO A 259 -7.98 -1.73 -8.50
N LEU A 260 -8.98 -1.84 -7.61
CA LEU A 260 -10.22 -2.60 -7.91
C LEU A 260 -10.94 -1.99 -9.10
N GLU A 261 -10.99 -0.66 -9.14
CA GLU A 261 -11.54 0.13 -10.24
C GLU A 261 -10.55 1.19 -10.66
N GLY A 262 -10.50 1.49 -11.96
CA GLY A 262 -9.61 2.52 -12.50
C GLY A 262 -8.14 2.08 -12.59
N TRP A 263 -7.26 3.06 -12.48
CA TRP A 263 -5.82 2.94 -12.67
C TRP A 263 -5.06 3.83 -11.69
N ILE A 264 -3.83 3.46 -11.34
CA ILE A 264 -2.86 4.40 -10.81
C ILE A 264 -2.38 5.25 -11.98
N GLU A 265 -2.51 6.56 -11.87
CA GLU A 265 -2.04 7.50 -12.89
C GLU A 265 -0.74 8.16 -12.44
N LEU A 266 0.28 8.10 -13.29
CA LEU A 266 1.55 8.77 -13.13
C LEU A 266 1.69 9.82 -14.23
N HIS A 267 2.11 11.01 -13.84
CA HIS A 267 2.40 12.07 -14.80
C HIS A 267 3.87 12.03 -15.18
N LEU A 268 4.17 11.83 -16.47
CA LEU A 268 5.52 11.86 -17.00
C LEU A 268 5.99 13.31 -17.12
N LEU A 269 6.29 13.93 -16.00
CA LEU A 269 6.73 15.31 -15.84
C LEU A 269 8.15 15.31 -15.30
N SER A 270 8.90 16.40 -15.48
CA SER A 270 10.15 16.60 -14.77
C SER A 270 9.90 16.70 -13.25
N GLU A 271 10.90 16.44 -12.44
CA GLU A 271 10.78 16.50 -10.97
C GLU A 271 10.22 17.84 -10.50
N ARG A 272 10.68 18.94 -11.10
CA ARG A 272 10.20 20.29 -10.77
C ARG A 272 8.71 20.50 -11.12
N GLU A 273 8.28 20.01 -12.26
CA GLU A 273 6.89 20.12 -12.71
C GLU A 273 5.98 19.23 -11.88
N LEU A 274 6.45 18.03 -11.50
CA LEU A 274 5.71 17.11 -10.65
C LEU A 274 5.51 17.70 -9.25
N ALA A 275 6.54 18.30 -8.67
CA ALA A 275 6.42 19.02 -7.39
C ALA A 275 5.41 20.17 -7.48
N ALA A 276 5.46 20.98 -8.55
CA ALA A 276 4.50 22.06 -8.74
C ALA A 276 3.06 21.54 -8.92
N PHE A 277 2.89 20.42 -9.62
CA PHE A 277 1.59 19.77 -9.82
C PHE A 277 1.01 19.25 -8.49
N ALA A 278 1.83 18.63 -7.66
CA ALA A 278 1.42 18.10 -6.36
C ALA A 278 0.97 19.19 -5.37
N PHE A 279 1.54 20.40 -5.46
CA PHE A 279 1.12 21.54 -4.64
C PHE A 279 -0.18 22.21 -5.13
N ALA A 280 -0.63 21.92 -6.34
CA ALA A 280 -1.83 22.52 -6.96
C ALA A 280 -3.10 21.68 -6.75
N GLN A 281 -2.99 20.47 -6.23
CA GLN A 281 -4.11 19.58 -5.88
C GLN A 281 -4.47 19.71 -4.38
#